data_1e981664bb5298ed19f6b6fb2addddfe
#
_entry.id   1e981664bb5298ed19f6b6fb2addddfe
#
_cell.length_a   1.000
_cell.length_b   1.000
_cell.length_c   1.000
_cell.angle_alpha   90.00
_cell.angle_beta   90.00
_cell.angle_gamma   90.00
#
_symmetry.space_group_name_H-M   'P 1'
#
loop_
_entity.id
_entity.type
_entity.pdbx_description
1 polymer ?
#
loop_
_entity_poly.entity_id
_entity_poly.type
_entity_poly.pdbx_seq_one_letter_code
_entity_poly.pdbx_strand_id
1 'polypeptide(L)'
;FDAAIRNPLVGLAHEEIERRVQYFVKEKGLEEHQDLFLKGALCAQVQESGDYSAIKTLTEEEHRLLRQEGELKWRQPFLLYFLAICCSIAAAVQGADESVINGALLYFPSQFGLFTDYCDYYTKDPHTGACNEQLLPHVNPSWTRQDVTNDISKNNWLLGLVSSAPYLCCAVLGCWVSSPMNEFFGRRGATFVSSLISFATCIWQAVTNNWWHLFLARFIMGFGIGPKSATVPVYAAECAPPLIRGALVMQWQTWTAFGVMLGNAFGLMFYQVKDTTSIHGLNWRLMLGSACIPAIFVMAQIYLCPESPRWLMKQGLYKKAFASMQRLRNTPLFAARDLFLAHCLIELEHESGEVKGHHPVWQLFSVPRIARATWASTIVMFGQQFCGVNVITFYSSTIIQEANNNSIRDALLGSWGFGFVAFVFTIPAWYSIDIWGRRTLLLFTLPFLAIFLLITGFSFWIDHAKTNTRLGVVLMGIYVYAAFYGMGMGPVPFTYSAEAFPLHVRDVAMSYATAVLWFFNFILSITWFRMKEAFTAQGSFGWYAAWCIILWLLVSLFVPETKGLTLEELDSVFSVPLGKQVKNHIRMVWYKGSRVMKGS
;
A
#
# COMPACT_ATOMS: atom_id res chain seq x y z
N PHE A 1 -26.52 -11.07 21.65
CA PHE A 1 -26.05 -9.69 21.41
C PHE A 1 -24.92 -9.66 20.39
N ASP A 2 -23.95 -10.57 20.48
CA ASP A 2 -22.77 -10.61 19.61
C ASP A 2 -23.08 -11.01 18.15
N ALA A 3 -24.04 -11.91 17.95
CA ALA A 3 -24.49 -12.31 16.60
C ALA A 3 -25.20 -11.16 15.84
N ALA A 4 -25.91 -10.29 16.55
CA ALA A 4 -26.63 -9.15 15.96
C ALA A 4 -25.70 -8.03 15.46
N ILE A 5 -24.46 -7.93 15.99
CA ILE A 5 -23.46 -6.97 15.50
C ILE A 5 -22.82 -7.42 14.18
N ARG A 6 -22.69 -8.75 13.98
CA ARG A 6 -22.20 -9.32 12.71
C ARG A 6 -23.24 -9.22 11.60
N ASN A 7 -24.45 -9.66 11.94
CA ASN A 7 -25.58 -9.66 11.03
C ASN A 7 -26.82 -9.26 11.82
N PRO A 8 -27.27 -8.00 11.69
CA PRO A 8 -28.40 -7.47 12.45
C PRO A 8 -29.75 -8.18 12.16
N LEU A 9 -29.76 -9.12 11.23
CA LEU A 9 -30.93 -9.92 10.88
C LEU A 9 -30.97 -11.27 11.62
N VAL A 10 -29.87 -11.71 12.20
CA VAL A 10 -29.80 -13.01 12.92
C VAL A 10 -30.67 -12.95 14.17
N GLY A 11 -31.53 -13.96 14.33
CA GLY A 11 -32.44 -14.10 15.49
C GLY A 11 -33.71 -13.27 15.43
N LEU A 12 -33.94 -12.48 14.37
CA LEU A 12 -35.21 -11.78 14.19
C LEU A 12 -36.32 -12.76 13.74
N ALA A 13 -37.56 -12.50 14.20
CA ALA A 13 -38.71 -13.23 13.70
C ALA A 13 -39.01 -12.87 12.23
N HIS A 14 -39.58 -13.80 11.49
CA HIS A 14 -39.92 -13.61 10.07
C HIS A 14 -40.79 -12.38 9.82
N GLU A 15 -41.80 -12.16 10.67
CA GLU A 15 -42.71 -11.00 10.60
C GLU A 15 -41.96 -9.67 10.80
N GLU A 16 -40.95 -9.64 11.64
CA GLU A 16 -40.13 -8.45 11.88
C GLU A 16 -39.25 -8.14 10.66
N ILE A 17 -38.68 -9.16 10.02
CA ILE A 17 -37.89 -8.99 8.77
C ILE A 17 -38.81 -8.47 7.66
N GLU A 18 -40.01 -9.05 7.52
CA GLU A 18 -41.00 -8.60 6.53
C GLU A 18 -41.38 -7.13 6.76
N ARG A 19 -41.66 -6.73 7.99
CA ARG A 19 -41.96 -5.33 8.33
C ARG A 19 -40.81 -4.38 7.99
N ARG A 20 -39.58 -4.74 8.31
CA ARG A 20 -38.38 -3.94 7.98
C ARG A 20 -38.17 -3.82 6.48
N VAL A 21 -38.34 -4.90 5.74
CA VAL A 21 -38.25 -4.88 4.27
C VAL A 21 -39.34 -4.00 3.67
N GLN A 22 -40.60 -4.11 4.11
CA GLN A 22 -41.71 -3.28 3.62
C GLN A 22 -41.42 -1.79 3.89
N TYR A 23 -40.94 -1.44 5.08
CA TYR A 23 -40.57 -0.07 5.41
C TYR A 23 -39.42 0.42 4.52
N PHE A 24 -38.36 -0.36 4.39
CA PHE A 24 -37.21 -0.04 3.54
C PHE A 24 -37.61 0.20 2.08
N VAL A 25 -38.32 -0.74 1.50
CA VAL A 25 -38.73 -0.68 0.08
C VAL A 25 -39.62 0.51 -0.20
N LYS A 26 -40.54 0.82 0.70
CA LYS A 26 -41.45 1.98 0.58
C LYS A 26 -40.68 3.29 0.74
N GLU A 27 -39.84 3.41 1.74
CA GLU A 27 -39.04 4.62 2.01
C GLU A 27 -38.04 4.92 0.89
N LYS A 28 -37.40 3.88 0.34
CA LYS A 28 -36.37 4.04 -0.69
C LYS A 28 -36.89 3.93 -2.14
N GLY A 29 -38.18 3.74 -2.31
CA GLY A 29 -38.83 3.72 -3.62
C GLY A 29 -38.48 2.50 -4.47
N LEU A 30 -38.32 1.33 -3.85
CA LEU A 30 -38.00 0.04 -4.48
C LEU A 30 -39.17 -0.94 -4.49
N GLU A 31 -40.41 -0.42 -4.48
CA GLU A 31 -41.65 -1.18 -4.33
C GLU A 31 -41.81 -2.30 -5.39
N GLU A 32 -41.32 -2.06 -6.62
CA GLU A 32 -41.35 -3.05 -7.71
C GLU A 32 -40.57 -4.34 -7.39
N HIS A 33 -39.69 -4.31 -6.42
CA HIS A 33 -38.79 -5.41 -6.06
C HIS A 33 -39.02 -5.97 -4.63
N GLN A 34 -40.19 -5.68 -4.02
CA GLN A 34 -40.47 -6.05 -2.63
C GLN A 34 -40.25 -7.54 -2.34
N ASP A 35 -40.81 -8.43 -3.18
CA ASP A 35 -40.67 -9.89 -2.99
C ASP A 35 -39.20 -10.34 -3.09
N LEU A 36 -38.45 -9.71 -4.00
CA LEU A 36 -37.02 -10.01 -4.16
C LEU A 36 -36.19 -9.60 -2.94
N PHE A 37 -36.49 -8.43 -2.36
CA PHE A 37 -35.83 -7.98 -1.13
C PHE A 37 -36.24 -8.82 0.08
N LEU A 38 -37.48 -9.30 0.16
CA LEU A 38 -37.90 -10.19 1.25
C LEU A 38 -37.12 -11.52 1.18
N LYS A 39 -37.06 -12.16 0.01
CA LYS A 39 -36.24 -13.35 -0.20
C LYS A 39 -34.77 -13.08 0.11
N GLY A 40 -34.24 -11.94 -0.34
CA GLY A 40 -32.87 -11.52 -0.08
C GLY A 40 -32.58 -11.36 1.40
N ALA A 41 -33.46 -10.72 2.17
CA ALA A 41 -33.33 -10.52 3.60
C ALA A 41 -33.33 -11.84 4.38
N LEU A 42 -34.19 -12.81 4.00
CA LEU A 42 -34.21 -14.13 4.58
C LEU A 42 -32.92 -14.91 4.26
N CYS A 43 -32.39 -14.79 3.04
CA CYS A 43 -31.10 -15.38 2.69
C CYS A 43 -29.95 -14.73 3.49
N ALA A 44 -30.00 -13.41 3.72
CA ALA A 44 -29.00 -12.72 4.53
C ALA A 44 -29.01 -13.19 5.98
N GLN A 45 -30.18 -13.47 6.56
CA GLN A 45 -30.31 -13.98 7.93
C GLN A 45 -29.54 -15.28 8.16
N VAL A 46 -29.62 -16.22 7.22
CA VAL A 46 -29.01 -17.56 7.32
C VAL A 46 -27.64 -17.68 6.61
N GLN A 47 -27.10 -16.58 6.12
CA GLN A 47 -25.87 -16.57 5.33
C GLN A 47 -24.67 -17.17 6.09
N GLU A 48 -24.58 -16.94 7.40
CA GLU A 48 -23.48 -17.48 8.22
C GLU A 48 -23.62 -18.97 8.48
N SER A 49 -24.84 -19.50 8.64
CA SER A 49 -25.09 -20.93 8.82
C SER A 49 -24.96 -21.74 7.52
N GLY A 50 -25.14 -21.08 6.38
CA GLY A 50 -25.13 -21.72 5.05
C GLY A 50 -26.31 -22.67 4.79
N ASP A 51 -27.25 -22.78 5.73
CA ASP A 51 -28.42 -23.66 5.58
C ASP A 51 -29.62 -22.89 5.05
N TYR A 52 -29.73 -22.81 3.74
CA TYR A 52 -30.84 -22.18 3.04
C TYR A 52 -32.09 -23.08 2.92
N SER A 53 -32.04 -24.33 3.38
CA SER A 53 -33.13 -25.29 3.23
C SER A 53 -34.40 -24.90 4.02
N ALA A 54 -34.26 -24.09 5.08
CA ALA A 54 -35.36 -23.60 5.90
C ALA A 54 -36.23 -22.54 5.19
N ILE A 55 -35.77 -21.92 4.11
CA ILE A 55 -36.46 -20.82 3.42
C ILE A 55 -37.37 -21.40 2.33
N LYS A 56 -38.63 -21.62 2.66
CA LYS A 56 -39.64 -22.21 1.75
C LYS A 56 -40.05 -21.31 0.57
N THR A 57 -39.74 -20.02 0.62
CA THR A 57 -40.11 -19.04 -0.42
C THR A 57 -39.17 -19.03 -1.62
N LEU A 58 -38.05 -19.74 -1.56
CA LEU A 58 -37.07 -19.85 -2.64
C LEU A 58 -37.48 -20.95 -3.64
N THR A 59 -37.19 -20.71 -4.92
CA THR A 59 -37.33 -21.71 -5.97
C THR A 59 -36.15 -22.72 -5.92
N GLU A 60 -36.34 -23.89 -6.47
CA GLU A 60 -35.27 -24.93 -6.58
C GLU A 60 -34.03 -24.39 -7.31
N GLU A 61 -34.22 -23.52 -8.30
CA GLU A 61 -33.14 -22.88 -9.04
C GLU A 61 -32.37 -21.88 -8.14
N GLU A 62 -33.07 -21.08 -7.33
CA GLU A 62 -32.46 -20.15 -6.36
C GLU A 62 -31.67 -20.93 -5.30
N HIS A 63 -32.18 -22.03 -4.78
CA HIS A 63 -31.44 -22.92 -3.87
C HIS A 63 -30.17 -23.49 -4.49
N ARG A 64 -30.23 -23.92 -5.76
CA ARG A 64 -29.06 -24.39 -6.49
C ARG A 64 -28.00 -23.31 -6.66
N LEU A 65 -28.40 -22.09 -7.00
CA LEU A 65 -27.48 -20.95 -7.18
C LEU A 65 -26.82 -20.54 -5.86
N LEU A 66 -27.55 -20.55 -4.74
CA LEU A 66 -27.00 -20.27 -3.41
C LEU A 66 -25.93 -21.30 -2.98
N ARG A 67 -26.17 -22.59 -3.26
CA ARG A 67 -25.16 -23.65 -3.02
C ARG A 67 -23.93 -23.46 -3.92
N GLN A 68 -24.13 -23.15 -5.20
CA GLN A 68 -23.04 -22.90 -6.15
C GLN A 68 -22.20 -21.67 -5.77
N GLU A 69 -22.78 -20.64 -5.16
CA GLU A 69 -22.03 -19.47 -4.67
C GLU A 69 -20.95 -19.87 -3.65
N GLY A 70 -21.26 -20.80 -2.74
CA GLY A 70 -20.29 -21.31 -1.75
C GLY A 70 -19.22 -22.19 -2.36
N GLU A 71 -19.59 -23.07 -3.29
CA GLU A 71 -18.67 -24.03 -3.94
C GLU A 71 -17.77 -23.36 -4.99
N LEU A 72 -18.34 -22.46 -5.80
CA LEU A 72 -17.68 -21.79 -6.92
C LEU A 72 -17.47 -20.30 -6.67
N LYS A 73 -16.84 -19.94 -5.56
CA LYS A 73 -16.63 -18.55 -5.11
C LYS A 73 -15.98 -17.62 -6.15
N TRP A 74 -15.23 -18.16 -7.09
CA TRP A 74 -14.58 -17.41 -8.16
C TRP A 74 -15.44 -17.25 -9.42
N ARG A 75 -16.63 -17.86 -9.49
CA ARG A 75 -17.55 -17.68 -10.62
C ARG A 75 -18.38 -16.41 -10.41
N GLN A 76 -17.83 -15.27 -10.85
CA GLN A 76 -18.41 -13.95 -10.68
C GLN A 76 -18.70 -13.28 -12.04
N PRO A 77 -19.52 -12.22 -12.10
CA PRO A 77 -19.78 -11.50 -13.34
C PRO A 77 -18.51 -10.90 -13.94
N PHE A 78 -18.44 -10.84 -15.26
CA PHE A 78 -17.29 -10.24 -15.98
C PHE A 78 -16.98 -8.82 -15.50
N LEU A 79 -18.04 -8.02 -15.21
CA LEU A 79 -17.87 -6.63 -14.79
C LEU A 79 -17.15 -6.48 -13.42
N LEU A 80 -17.31 -7.45 -12.51
CA LEU A 80 -16.55 -7.47 -11.26
C LEU A 80 -15.05 -7.71 -11.51
N TYR A 81 -14.72 -8.62 -12.42
CA TYR A 81 -13.32 -8.83 -12.82
C TYR A 81 -12.74 -7.64 -13.55
N PHE A 82 -13.53 -7.00 -14.41
CA PHE A 82 -13.13 -5.77 -15.09
C PHE A 82 -12.82 -4.64 -14.10
N LEU A 83 -13.66 -4.47 -13.08
CA LEU A 83 -13.43 -3.53 -11.97
C LEU A 83 -12.15 -3.90 -11.19
N ALA A 84 -11.95 -5.19 -10.88
CA ALA A 84 -10.74 -5.66 -10.21
C ALA A 84 -9.48 -5.36 -11.03
N ILE A 85 -9.52 -5.56 -12.35
CA ILE A 85 -8.41 -5.21 -13.26
C ILE A 85 -8.17 -3.70 -13.26
N CYS A 86 -9.22 -2.88 -13.33
CA CYS A 86 -9.09 -1.43 -13.28
C CYS A 86 -8.45 -0.95 -11.96
N CYS A 87 -8.87 -1.50 -10.83
CA CYS A 87 -8.26 -1.26 -9.51
C CYS A 87 -6.80 -1.74 -9.47
N SER A 88 -6.49 -2.86 -10.11
CA SER A 88 -5.13 -3.40 -10.22
C SER A 88 -4.22 -2.46 -11.03
N ILE A 89 -4.68 -1.96 -12.18
CA ILE A 89 -3.93 -0.99 -12.96
C ILE A 89 -3.73 0.31 -12.17
N ALA A 90 -4.73 0.76 -11.39
CA ALA A 90 -4.60 1.94 -10.54
C ALA A 90 -3.54 1.74 -9.44
N ALA A 91 -3.39 0.53 -8.89
CA ALA A 91 -2.31 0.16 -7.98
C ALA A 91 -0.95 0.16 -8.70
N ALA A 92 -0.89 -0.37 -9.92
CA ALA A 92 0.32 -0.35 -10.75
C ALA A 92 0.76 1.07 -11.12
N VAL A 93 -0.18 2.01 -11.36
CA VAL A 93 0.15 3.45 -11.53
C VAL A 93 0.92 3.95 -10.32
N GLN A 94 0.45 3.65 -9.10
CA GLN A 94 1.13 4.10 -7.88
C GLN A 94 2.54 3.52 -7.79
N GLY A 95 2.72 2.22 -7.98
CA GLY A 95 4.03 1.59 -7.90
C GLY A 95 5.00 2.12 -8.98
N ALA A 96 4.51 2.44 -10.18
CA ALA A 96 5.30 3.07 -11.23
C ALA A 96 5.69 4.51 -10.84
N ASP A 97 4.75 5.33 -10.35
CA ASP A 97 4.99 6.70 -9.89
C ASP A 97 6.10 6.76 -8.80
N GLU A 98 6.16 5.73 -7.95
CA GLU A 98 7.16 5.61 -6.88
C GLU A 98 8.54 5.21 -7.41
N SER A 99 8.61 4.29 -8.38
CA SER A 99 9.86 3.65 -8.79
C SER A 99 10.57 4.29 -9.97
N VAL A 100 9.88 5.06 -10.83
CA VAL A 100 10.52 5.70 -12.01
C VAL A 100 11.65 6.67 -11.65
N ILE A 101 11.61 7.25 -10.44
CA ILE A 101 12.67 8.12 -9.94
C ILE A 101 14.00 7.37 -9.79
N ASN A 102 13.97 6.07 -9.47
CA ASN A 102 15.15 5.25 -9.24
C ASN A 102 16.12 5.26 -10.46
N GLY A 103 15.61 5.05 -11.66
CA GLY A 103 16.41 5.14 -12.88
C GLY A 103 16.83 6.57 -13.24
N ALA A 104 15.94 7.53 -13.06
CA ALA A 104 16.19 8.93 -13.37
C ALA A 104 17.28 9.57 -12.48
N LEU A 105 17.41 9.10 -11.21
CA LEU A 105 18.45 9.55 -10.27
C LEU A 105 19.88 9.34 -10.77
N LEU A 106 20.09 8.47 -11.74
CA LEU A 106 21.42 8.26 -12.34
C LEU A 106 21.83 9.38 -13.31
N TYR A 107 20.90 10.26 -13.72
CA TYR A 107 21.11 11.22 -14.79
C TYR A 107 20.81 12.68 -14.41
N PHE A 108 19.62 12.98 -13.85
CA PHE A 108 19.22 14.37 -13.66
C PHE A 108 20.03 15.15 -12.62
N PRO A 109 20.65 14.54 -11.56
CA PRO A 109 21.42 15.31 -10.58
C PRO A 109 22.57 16.07 -11.21
N SER A 110 23.34 15.42 -12.08
CA SER A 110 24.45 16.06 -12.80
C SER A 110 23.97 17.19 -13.71
N GLN A 111 22.82 17.02 -14.37
CA GLN A 111 22.24 18.04 -15.27
C GLN A 111 21.73 19.27 -14.49
N PHE A 112 21.26 19.09 -13.26
CA PHE A 112 20.79 20.20 -12.41
C PHE A 112 21.90 20.80 -11.54
N GLY A 113 23.16 20.32 -11.67
CA GLY A 113 24.28 20.79 -10.85
C GLY A 113 24.22 20.29 -9.41
N LEU A 114 23.48 19.22 -9.13
CA LEU A 114 23.38 18.59 -7.81
C LEU A 114 24.43 17.46 -7.70
N PHE A 115 25.70 17.85 -7.58
CA PHE A 115 26.81 16.92 -7.46
C PHE A 115 26.86 16.33 -6.06
N THR A 116 26.94 15.00 -5.97
CA THR A 116 26.93 14.25 -4.70
C THR A 116 28.20 13.47 -4.44
N ASP A 117 29.06 13.33 -5.44
CA ASP A 117 30.36 12.69 -5.33
C ASP A 117 31.47 13.75 -5.31
N TYR A 118 32.47 13.52 -4.45
CA TYR A 118 33.67 14.36 -4.38
C TYR A 118 34.38 14.48 -5.71
N CYS A 119 34.45 13.36 -6.46
CA CYS A 119 35.07 13.31 -7.76
C CYS A 119 34.34 14.09 -8.88
N ASP A 120 33.16 14.62 -8.61
CA ASP A 120 32.43 15.48 -9.57
C ASP A 120 32.93 16.94 -9.51
N TYR A 121 33.69 17.30 -8.47
CA TYR A 121 34.27 18.63 -8.29
C TYR A 121 35.72 18.72 -8.72
N TYR A 122 36.41 17.60 -8.89
CA TYR A 122 37.85 17.53 -9.18
C TYR A 122 38.14 16.82 -10.50
N THR A 123 39.25 17.17 -11.12
CA THR A 123 39.75 16.48 -12.31
C THR A 123 40.11 15.04 -11.99
N LYS A 124 39.73 14.12 -12.87
CA LYS A 124 40.07 12.69 -12.74
C LYS A 124 41.37 12.41 -13.49
N ASP A 125 42.27 11.62 -12.87
CA ASP A 125 43.45 11.11 -13.54
C ASP A 125 43.02 10.17 -14.69
N PRO A 126 43.45 10.42 -15.94
CA PRO A 126 43.04 9.62 -17.09
C PRO A 126 43.52 8.17 -17.01
N HIS A 127 44.56 7.85 -16.21
CA HIS A 127 45.14 6.50 -16.12
C HIS A 127 44.65 5.70 -14.94
N THR A 128 44.42 6.35 -13.80
CA THR A 128 44.02 5.67 -12.58
C THR A 128 42.53 5.88 -12.21
N GLY A 129 41.87 6.86 -12.82
CA GLY A 129 40.52 7.27 -12.48
C GLY A 129 40.40 7.93 -11.11
N ALA A 130 41.53 8.13 -10.40
CA ALA A 130 41.57 8.78 -9.11
C ALA A 130 41.26 10.28 -9.24
N CYS A 131 40.63 10.86 -8.21
CA CYS A 131 40.34 12.27 -8.19
C CYS A 131 41.60 13.07 -7.85
N ASN A 132 42.00 13.99 -8.74
CA ASN A 132 43.09 14.91 -8.50
C ASN A 132 42.67 16.02 -7.54
N GLU A 133 43.64 16.80 -7.03
CA GLU A 133 43.34 17.97 -6.17
C GLU A 133 42.95 19.23 -6.95
N GLN A 134 42.91 19.19 -8.28
CA GLN A 134 42.54 20.33 -9.13
C GLN A 134 41.03 20.39 -9.35
N LEU A 135 40.43 21.51 -8.98
CA LEU A 135 39.01 21.79 -9.19
C LEU A 135 38.68 21.87 -10.69
N LEU A 136 37.51 21.37 -11.05
CA LEU A 136 36.99 21.47 -12.41
C LEU A 136 36.65 22.92 -12.77
N PRO A 137 36.71 23.33 -14.07
CA PRO A 137 36.50 24.70 -14.50
C PRO A 137 35.13 25.31 -14.13
N HIS A 138 34.13 24.49 -13.88
CA HIS A 138 32.78 24.92 -13.48
C HIS A 138 32.67 25.19 -11.98
N VAL A 139 33.66 24.80 -11.18
CA VAL A 139 33.72 25.01 -9.73
C VAL A 139 34.46 26.31 -9.45
N ASN A 140 34.01 27.05 -8.43
CA ASN A 140 34.69 28.30 -8.06
C ASN A 140 36.14 27.97 -7.60
N PRO A 141 37.16 28.58 -8.26
CA PRO A 141 38.57 28.29 -7.94
C PRO A 141 38.97 28.62 -6.49
N SER A 142 38.20 29.47 -5.80
CA SER A 142 38.46 29.84 -4.41
C SER A 142 37.91 28.83 -3.39
N TRP A 143 37.20 27.80 -3.82
CA TRP A 143 36.62 26.83 -2.92
C TRP A 143 37.69 25.97 -2.25
N THR A 144 37.55 25.84 -0.94
CA THR A 144 38.32 24.90 -0.14
C THR A 144 37.68 23.52 -0.16
N ARG A 145 38.41 22.50 0.31
CA ARG A 145 37.86 21.16 0.48
C ARG A 145 36.63 21.15 1.38
N GLN A 146 36.59 22.04 2.37
CA GLN A 146 35.43 22.18 3.28
C GLN A 146 34.20 22.75 2.54
N ASP A 147 34.39 23.68 1.62
CA ASP A 147 33.30 24.25 0.83
C ASP A 147 32.69 23.20 -0.09
N VAL A 148 33.50 22.35 -0.72
CA VAL A 148 33.04 21.21 -1.52
C VAL A 148 32.25 20.23 -0.65
N THR A 149 32.73 19.89 0.54
CA THR A 149 32.03 19.01 1.47
C THR A 149 30.68 19.57 1.89
N ASN A 150 30.63 20.89 2.17
CA ASN A 150 29.38 21.56 2.53
C ASN A 150 28.39 21.58 1.37
N ASP A 151 28.84 21.76 0.13
CA ASP A 151 27.97 21.74 -1.04
C ASP A 151 27.45 20.34 -1.35
N ILE A 152 28.27 19.30 -1.25
CA ILE A 152 27.85 17.90 -1.32
C ILE A 152 26.74 17.61 -0.28
N SER A 153 26.95 18.03 0.96
CA SER A 153 25.98 17.87 2.03
C SER A 153 24.64 18.55 1.72
N LYS A 154 24.67 19.78 1.21
CA LYS A 154 23.49 20.53 0.76
C LYS A 154 22.78 19.81 -0.40
N ASN A 155 23.55 19.35 -1.40
CA ASN A 155 23.00 18.66 -2.57
C ASN A 155 22.36 17.31 -2.21
N ASN A 156 22.92 16.59 -1.23
CA ASN A 156 22.34 15.37 -0.68
C ASN A 156 20.95 15.64 -0.04
N TRP A 157 20.80 16.75 0.71
CA TRP A 157 19.50 17.15 1.24
C TRP A 157 18.51 17.54 0.14
N LEU A 158 18.96 18.29 -0.89
CA LEU A 158 18.09 18.69 -2.01
C LEU A 158 17.64 17.48 -2.82
N LEU A 159 18.54 16.54 -3.07
CA LEU A 159 18.22 15.31 -3.79
C LEU A 159 17.24 14.42 -3.02
N GLY A 160 17.45 14.30 -1.70
CA GLY A 160 16.51 13.65 -0.80
C GLY A 160 15.15 14.33 -0.79
N LEU A 161 15.12 15.66 -0.76
CA LEU A 161 13.89 16.46 -0.79
C LEU A 161 13.10 16.26 -2.09
N VAL A 162 13.76 16.32 -3.24
CA VAL A 162 13.13 16.08 -4.55
C VAL A 162 12.57 14.66 -4.63
N SER A 163 13.33 13.67 -4.16
CA SER A 163 12.90 12.27 -4.18
C SER A 163 11.71 12.01 -3.26
N SER A 164 11.66 12.63 -2.09
CA SER A 164 10.64 12.42 -1.06
C SER A 164 9.43 13.34 -1.17
N ALA A 165 9.45 14.33 -2.05
CA ALA A 165 8.39 15.35 -2.20
C ALA A 165 6.96 14.79 -2.28
N PRO A 166 6.66 13.73 -3.06
CA PRO A 166 5.30 13.20 -3.15
C PRO A 166 4.80 12.67 -1.81
N TYR A 167 5.68 12.05 -1.03
CA TYR A 167 5.32 11.42 0.24
C TYR A 167 5.03 12.44 1.33
N LEU A 168 5.72 13.59 1.30
CA LEU A 168 5.40 14.73 2.15
C LEU A 168 3.98 15.24 1.87
N CYS A 169 3.65 15.45 0.60
CA CYS A 169 2.31 15.87 0.20
C CYS A 169 1.25 14.83 0.58
N CYS A 170 1.51 13.53 0.36
CA CYS A 170 0.61 12.45 0.77
C CYS A 170 0.31 12.49 2.26
N ALA A 171 1.35 12.61 3.10
CA ALA A 171 1.21 12.58 4.55
C ALA A 171 0.43 13.78 5.10
N VAL A 172 0.74 14.99 4.60
CA VAL A 172 0.20 16.24 5.17
C VAL A 172 -1.17 16.60 4.57
N LEU A 173 -1.37 16.34 3.28
CA LEU A 173 -2.55 16.80 2.54
C LEU A 173 -3.29 15.66 1.83
N GLY A 174 -2.57 14.83 1.06
CA GLY A 174 -3.18 13.88 0.13
C GLY A 174 -4.12 12.87 0.79
N CYS A 175 -3.71 12.25 1.90
CA CYS A 175 -4.53 11.29 2.62
C CYS A 175 -5.79 11.91 3.24
N TRP A 176 -5.74 13.17 3.64
CA TRP A 176 -6.87 13.89 4.25
C TRP A 176 -7.86 14.41 3.21
N VAL A 177 -7.37 14.76 2.02
CA VAL A 177 -8.21 15.16 0.88
C VAL A 177 -8.99 13.98 0.31
N SER A 178 -8.59 12.74 0.57
CA SER A 178 -9.28 11.54 0.08
C SER A 178 -10.74 11.46 0.57
N SER A 179 -11.02 11.83 1.82
CA SER A 179 -12.38 11.78 2.39
C SER A 179 -13.34 12.73 1.68
N PRO A 180 -13.10 14.05 1.60
CA PRO A 180 -13.98 14.94 0.86
C PRO A 180 -14.04 14.61 -0.63
N MET A 181 -12.94 14.17 -1.25
CA MET A 181 -12.95 13.78 -2.66
C MET A 181 -13.84 12.56 -2.92
N ASN A 182 -13.82 11.58 -2.02
CA ASN A 182 -14.72 10.42 -2.08
C ASN A 182 -16.19 10.79 -1.84
N GLU A 183 -16.46 11.79 -1.01
CA GLU A 183 -17.82 12.25 -0.73
C GLU A 183 -18.42 12.96 -1.94
N PHE A 184 -17.67 13.87 -2.58
CA PHE A 184 -18.16 14.66 -3.71
C PHE A 184 -18.18 13.88 -5.03
N PHE A 185 -17.13 13.15 -5.36
CA PHE A 185 -16.95 12.51 -6.67
C PHE A 185 -17.28 11.02 -6.69
N GLY A 186 -17.50 10.40 -5.54
CA GLY A 186 -17.60 8.94 -5.43
C GLY A 186 -16.25 8.24 -5.58
N ARG A 187 -16.26 6.90 -5.49
CA ARG A 187 -15.02 6.11 -5.59
C ARG A 187 -14.44 6.14 -7.00
N ARG A 188 -15.31 6.04 -7.98
CA ARG A 188 -14.97 6.09 -9.41
C ARG A 188 -14.39 7.45 -9.81
N GLY A 189 -15.09 8.53 -9.43
CA GLY A 189 -14.64 9.88 -9.73
C GLY A 189 -13.35 10.26 -9.00
N ALA A 190 -13.18 9.87 -7.74
CA ALA A 190 -11.96 10.08 -6.97
C ALA A 190 -10.76 9.34 -7.60
N THR A 191 -10.96 8.11 -8.09
CA THR A 191 -9.93 7.35 -8.81
C THR A 191 -9.57 8.02 -10.13
N PHE A 192 -10.55 8.56 -10.85
CA PHE A 192 -10.30 9.30 -12.08
C PHE A 192 -9.46 10.56 -11.84
N VAL A 193 -9.89 11.41 -10.90
CA VAL A 193 -9.21 12.68 -10.58
C VAL A 193 -7.78 12.43 -10.10
N SER A 194 -7.58 11.45 -9.21
CA SER A 194 -6.23 11.10 -8.73
C SER A 194 -5.34 10.58 -9.87
N SER A 195 -5.88 9.79 -10.80
CA SER A 195 -5.13 9.31 -11.97
C SER A 195 -4.83 10.43 -12.97
N LEU A 196 -5.73 11.41 -13.12
CA LEU A 196 -5.52 12.60 -13.94
C LEU A 196 -4.39 13.48 -13.37
N ILE A 197 -4.34 13.63 -12.05
CA ILE A 197 -3.24 14.35 -11.38
C ILE A 197 -1.91 13.61 -11.60
N SER A 198 -1.85 12.28 -11.41
CA SER A 198 -0.65 11.49 -11.72
C SER A 198 -0.23 11.66 -13.17
N PHE A 199 -1.16 11.56 -14.13
CA PHE A 199 -0.88 11.75 -15.56
C PHE A 199 -0.26 13.13 -15.85
N ALA A 200 -0.90 14.20 -15.39
CA ALA A 200 -0.46 15.57 -15.64
C ALA A 200 0.91 15.86 -15.00
N THR A 201 1.12 15.37 -13.78
CA THR A 201 2.39 15.57 -13.07
C THR A 201 3.53 14.76 -13.62
N CYS A 202 3.30 13.56 -14.16
CA CYS A 202 4.33 12.79 -14.88
C CYS A 202 4.81 13.53 -16.13
N ILE A 203 3.90 14.11 -16.91
CA ILE A 203 4.27 14.95 -18.07
C ILE A 203 5.03 16.20 -17.59
N TRP A 204 4.55 16.84 -16.54
CA TRP A 204 5.24 18.01 -15.98
C TRP A 204 6.66 17.68 -15.53
N GLN A 205 6.87 16.57 -14.81
CA GLN A 205 8.21 16.11 -14.44
C GLN A 205 9.14 15.95 -15.65
N ALA A 206 8.63 15.41 -16.76
CA ALA A 206 9.41 15.19 -17.98
C ALA A 206 9.89 16.49 -18.64
N VAL A 207 9.21 17.61 -18.46
CA VAL A 207 9.57 18.91 -19.08
C VAL A 207 10.29 19.86 -18.13
N THR A 208 10.65 19.44 -16.92
CA THR A 208 11.35 20.28 -15.94
C THR A 208 12.81 20.51 -16.33
N ASN A 209 13.33 21.70 -16.05
CA ASN A 209 14.72 22.08 -16.33
C ASN A 209 15.51 22.44 -15.06
N ASN A 210 14.85 22.50 -13.89
CA ASN A 210 15.47 22.86 -12.63
C ASN A 210 14.98 21.93 -11.52
N TRP A 211 15.80 21.69 -10.50
CA TRP A 211 15.48 20.82 -9.38
C TRP A 211 14.22 21.27 -8.62
N TRP A 212 13.98 22.57 -8.44
CA TRP A 212 12.83 23.09 -7.71
C TRP A 212 11.50 22.93 -8.49
N HIS A 213 11.54 23.04 -9.85
CA HIS A 213 10.39 22.67 -10.70
C HIS A 213 10.07 21.18 -10.60
N LEU A 214 11.10 20.34 -10.58
CA LEU A 214 10.93 18.90 -10.40
C LEU A 214 10.36 18.60 -8.99
N PHE A 215 10.86 19.27 -7.97
CA PHE A 215 10.32 19.18 -6.62
C PHE A 215 8.82 19.53 -6.59
N LEU A 216 8.43 20.66 -7.19
CA LEU A 216 7.03 21.10 -7.19
C LEU A 216 6.12 20.11 -7.95
N ALA A 217 6.55 19.62 -9.12
CA ALA A 217 5.80 18.64 -9.90
C ALA A 217 5.63 17.32 -9.11
N ARG A 218 6.68 16.85 -8.43
CA ARG A 218 6.63 15.68 -7.56
C ARG A 218 5.78 15.92 -6.31
N PHE A 219 5.84 17.09 -5.70
CA PHE A 219 5.00 17.43 -4.55
C PHE A 219 3.51 17.34 -4.93
N ILE A 220 3.11 17.95 -6.05
CA ILE A 220 1.72 17.91 -6.54
C ILE A 220 1.29 16.48 -6.92
N MET A 221 2.22 15.61 -7.39
CA MET A 221 1.93 14.20 -7.62
C MET A 221 1.41 13.49 -6.37
N GLY A 222 1.78 13.94 -5.17
CA GLY A 222 1.26 13.41 -3.91
C GLY A 222 -0.25 13.52 -3.75
N PHE A 223 -0.91 14.53 -4.37
CA PHE A 223 -2.38 14.58 -4.46
C PHE A 223 -2.96 13.50 -5.38
N GLY A 224 -2.18 12.92 -6.27
CA GLY A 224 -2.58 11.74 -7.05
C GLY A 224 -2.38 10.43 -6.30
N ILE A 225 -1.27 10.30 -5.56
CA ILE A 225 -0.91 9.07 -4.84
C ILE A 225 -1.77 8.90 -3.58
N GLY A 226 -1.89 9.93 -2.73
CA GLY A 226 -2.58 9.86 -1.43
C GLY A 226 -4.03 9.38 -1.53
N PRO A 227 -4.90 10.09 -2.26
CA PRO A 227 -6.29 9.67 -2.41
C PRO A 227 -6.45 8.32 -3.10
N LYS A 228 -5.61 8.01 -4.10
CA LYS A 228 -5.63 6.72 -4.80
C LYS A 228 -5.33 5.56 -3.86
N SER A 229 -4.32 5.68 -3.00
CA SER A 229 -3.95 4.65 -2.02
C SER A 229 -5.04 4.39 -0.96
N ALA A 230 -5.84 5.40 -0.62
CA ALA A 230 -6.96 5.25 0.31
C ALA A 230 -8.23 4.76 -0.39
N THR A 231 -8.55 5.27 -1.59
CA THR A 231 -9.84 5.03 -2.26
C THR A 231 -9.93 3.70 -2.98
N VAL A 232 -8.88 3.29 -3.71
CA VAL A 232 -8.98 2.12 -4.60
C VAL A 232 -9.15 0.80 -3.84
N PRO A 233 -8.42 0.52 -2.74
CA PRO A 233 -8.68 -0.68 -1.93
C PRO A 233 -10.10 -0.72 -1.34
N VAL A 234 -10.61 0.44 -0.90
CA VAL A 234 -11.97 0.57 -0.37
C VAL A 234 -13.00 0.33 -1.48
N TYR A 235 -12.80 0.90 -2.65
CA TYR A 235 -13.68 0.69 -3.81
C TYR A 235 -13.76 -0.79 -4.19
N ALA A 236 -12.62 -1.49 -4.26
CA ALA A 236 -12.59 -2.93 -4.51
C ALA A 236 -13.34 -3.71 -3.41
N ALA A 237 -13.15 -3.35 -2.14
CA ALA A 237 -13.83 -4.00 -1.01
C ALA A 237 -15.34 -3.79 -0.98
N GLU A 238 -15.82 -2.58 -1.34
CA GLU A 238 -17.25 -2.23 -1.36
C GLU A 238 -18.01 -2.91 -2.50
N CYS A 239 -17.35 -3.19 -3.62
CA CYS A 239 -17.93 -3.88 -4.78
C CYS A 239 -17.84 -5.41 -4.69
N ALA A 240 -16.87 -5.92 -3.94
CA ALA A 240 -16.58 -7.35 -3.82
C ALA A 240 -17.65 -8.11 -3.01
N PRO A 241 -18.02 -9.35 -3.43
CA PRO A 241 -18.75 -10.27 -2.57
C PRO A 241 -17.94 -10.63 -1.31
N PRO A 242 -18.61 -10.92 -0.17
CA PRO A 242 -17.92 -11.22 1.09
C PRO A 242 -16.86 -12.32 0.98
N LEU A 243 -17.14 -13.38 0.21
CA LEU A 243 -16.28 -14.56 0.06
C LEU A 243 -14.90 -14.29 -0.58
N ILE A 244 -14.79 -13.28 -1.45
CA ILE A 244 -13.55 -12.96 -2.17
C ILE A 244 -13.01 -11.56 -1.87
N ARG A 245 -13.68 -10.82 -0.96
CA ARG A 245 -13.32 -9.44 -0.62
C ARG A 245 -11.86 -9.31 -0.17
N GLY A 246 -11.40 -10.18 0.72
CA GLY A 246 -10.03 -10.18 1.20
C GLY A 246 -9.00 -10.31 0.07
N ALA A 247 -9.22 -11.25 -0.85
CA ALA A 247 -8.34 -11.45 -2.00
C ALA A 247 -8.30 -10.22 -2.92
N LEU A 248 -9.45 -9.57 -3.16
CA LEU A 248 -9.51 -8.37 -4.01
C LEU A 248 -8.85 -7.14 -3.36
N VAL A 249 -8.87 -7.03 -2.04
CA VAL A 249 -8.13 -5.97 -1.32
C VAL A 249 -6.62 -6.25 -1.37
N MET A 250 -6.20 -7.51 -1.22
CA MET A 250 -4.80 -7.92 -1.31
C MET A 250 -4.17 -7.67 -2.68
N GLN A 251 -4.98 -7.63 -3.75
CA GLN A 251 -4.49 -7.29 -5.09
C GLN A 251 -3.79 -5.92 -5.13
N TRP A 252 -4.23 -4.96 -4.32
CA TRP A 252 -3.60 -3.64 -4.24
C TRP A 252 -2.09 -3.73 -4.05
N GLN A 253 -1.63 -4.48 -3.06
CA GLN A 253 -0.20 -4.61 -2.77
C GLN A 253 0.55 -5.37 -3.88
N THR A 254 -0.06 -6.43 -4.42
CA THR A 254 0.56 -7.22 -5.50
C THR A 254 0.77 -6.37 -6.75
N TRP A 255 -0.26 -5.60 -7.15
CA TRP A 255 -0.16 -4.77 -8.34
C TRP A 255 0.67 -3.50 -8.11
N THR A 256 0.79 -3.02 -6.88
CA THR A 256 1.79 -1.98 -6.54
C THR A 256 3.21 -2.53 -6.76
N ALA A 257 3.51 -3.75 -6.33
CA ALA A 257 4.81 -4.39 -6.60
C ALA A 257 5.05 -4.60 -8.12
N PHE A 258 4.01 -4.98 -8.89
CA PHE A 258 4.07 -4.99 -10.35
C PHE A 258 4.38 -3.61 -10.93
N GLY A 259 3.77 -2.56 -10.40
CA GLY A 259 4.05 -1.18 -10.78
C GLY A 259 5.50 -0.78 -10.53
N VAL A 260 6.08 -1.21 -9.41
CA VAL A 260 7.51 -1.00 -9.12
C VAL A 260 8.39 -1.69 -10.17
N MET A 261 8.07 -2.92 -10.53
CA MET A 261 8.75 -3.64 -11.60
C MET A 261 8.63 -2.90 -12.94
N LEU A 262 7.44 -2.41 -13.27
CA LEU A 262 7.15 -1.67 -14.50
C LEU A 262 7.93 -0.35 -14.57
N GLY A 263 7.99 0.43 -13.49
CA GLY A 263 8.74 1.68 -13.42
C GLY A 263 10.25 1.47 -13.61
N ASN A 264 10.80 0.40 -13.02
CA ASN A 264 12.19 0.02 -13.26
C ASN A 264 12.42 -0.49 -14.71
N ALA A 265 11.42 -1.14 -15.33
CA ALA A 265 11.48 -1.53 -16.75
C ALA A 265 11.53 -0.31 -17.68
N PHE A 266 10.82 0.76 -17.36
CA PHE A 266 10.94 2.03 -18.09
C PHE A 266 12.35 2.61 -17.98
N GLY A 267 13.01 2.48 -16.83
CA GLY A 267 14.43 2.81 -16.69
C GLY A 267 15.30 2.06 -17.69
N LEU A 268 15.13 0.74 -17.82
CA LEU A 268 15.85 -0.10 -18.80
C LEU A 268 15.48 0.22 -20.25
N MET A 269 14.25 0.61 -20.52
CA MET A 269 13.80 0.90 -21.88
C MET A 269 14.44 2.19 -22.41
N PHE A 270 14.59 3.21 -21.58
CA PHE A 270 14.98 4.55 -22.01
C PHE A 270 16.43 4.93 -21.70
N TYR A 271 17.22 4.10 -21.00
CA TYR A 271 18.58 4.49 -20.58
C TYR A 271 19.56 4.75 -21.74
N GLN A 272 19.35 4.15 -22.92
CA GLN A 272 20.20 4.32 -24.11
C GLN A 272 19.71 5.43 -25.03
N VAL A 273 18.60 6.09 -24.76
CA VAL A 273 18.09 7.16 -25.59
C VAL A 273 19.06 8.34 -25.54
N LYS A 274 19.55 8.73 -26.71
CA LYS A 274 20.50 9.84 -26.83
C LYS A 274 19.78 11.17 -26.87
N ASP A 275 20.44 12.20 -26.37
CA ASP A 275 19.96 13.57 -26.43
C ASP A 275 19.78 14.03 -27.88
N THR A 276 18.76 14.87 -28.09
CA THR A 276 18.52 15.56 -29.34
C THR A 276 19.16 16.96 -29.25
N THR A 277 19.39 17.61 -30.39
CA THR A 277 20.00 18.97 -30.48
C THR A 277 19.27 20.03 -29.63
N SER A 278 17.99 19.82 -29.36
CA SER A 278 17.12 20.76 -28.59
C SER A 278 16.72 20.31 -27.19
N ILE A 279 16.91 19.03 -26.87
CA ILE A 279 16.47 18.47 -25.56
C ILE A 279 17.62 17.70 -24.93
N HIS A 280 18.14 18.22 -23.82
CA HIS A 280 19.15 17.56 -23.02
C HIS A 280 18.50 16.66 -21.93
N GLY A 281 19.06 15.47 -21.69
CA GLY A 281 18.58 14.51 -20.72
C GLY A 281 17.27 13.84 -21.15
N LEU A 282 17.09 13.58 -22.44
CA LEU A 282 15.88 12.96 -22.98
C LEU A 282 15.60 11.60 -22.34
N ASN A 283 16.63 10.83 -21.97
CA ASN A 283 16.54 9.55 -21.32
C ASN A 283 15.76 9.61 -19.99
N TRP A 284 16.19 10.41 -19.01
CA TRP A 284 15.52 10.50 -17.72
C TRP A 284 14.15 11.18 -17.79
N ARG A 285 13.97 12.11 -18.76
CA ARG A 285 12.67 12.74 -19.02
C ARG A 285 11.64 11.72 -19.48
N LEU A 286 12.03 10.82 -20.39
CA LEU A 286 11.17 9.70 -20.82
C LEU A 286 10.93 8.69 -19.71
N MET A 287 11.94 8.42 -18.85
CA MET A 287 11.73 7.56 -17.68
C MET A 287 10.64 8.12 -16.78
N LEU A 288 10.73 9.39 -16.33
CA LEU A 288 9.73 10.00 -15.47
C LEU A 288 8.37 10.16 -16.16
N GLY A 289 8.37 10.54 -17.45
CA GLY A 289 7.15 10.71 -18.23
C GLY A 289 6.40 9.41 -18.49
N SER A 290 7.10 8.27 -18.60
CA SER A 290 6.47 6.98 -18.95
C SER A 290 5.48 6.46 -17.90
N ALA A 291 5.58 6.90 -16.65
CA ALA A 291 4.61 6.57 -15.60
C ALA A 291 3.19 7.11 -15.93
N CYS A 292 3.05 8.03 -16.89
CA CYS A 292 1.73 8.45 -17.38
C CYS A 292 0.97 7.35 -18.13
N ILE A 293 1.68 6.35 -18.72
CA ILE A 293 1.07 5.33 -19.58
C ILE A 293 0.01 4.51 -18.83
N PRO A 294 0.28 3.86 -17.69
CA PRO A 294 -0.75 3.11 -16.96
C PRO A 294 -1.88 4.03 -16.44
N ALA A 295 -1.63 5.31 -16.16
CA ALA A 295 -2.65 6.26 -15.76
C ALA A 295 -3.70 6.51 -16.86
N ILE A 296 -3.31 6.54 -18.13
CA ILE A 296 -4.21 6.67 -19.28
C ILE A 296 -5.21 5.50 -19.30
N PHE A 297 -4.73 4.28 -19.10
CA PHE A 297 -5.62 3.10 -19.06
C PHE A 297 -6.64 3.18 -17.95
N VAL A 298 -6.27 3.63 -16.74
CA VAL A 298 -7.23 3.84 -15.65
C VAL A 298 -8.27 4.88 -16.03
N MET A 299 -7.85 6.05 -16.53
CA MET A 299 -8.77 7.12 -16.92
C MET A 299 -9.76 6.69 -18.01
N ALA A 300 -9.30 5.91 -18.99
CA ALA A 300 -10.14 5.43 -20.07
C ALA A 300 -11.20 4.40 -19.62
N GLN A 301 -10.88 3.58 -18.61
CA GLN A 301 -11.69 2.43 -18.23
C GLN A 301 -12.56 2.66 -16.99
N ILE A 302 -12.19 3.57 -16.10
CA ILE A 302 -12.85 3.71 -14.78
C ILE A 302 -14.33 4.04 -14.87
N TYR A 303 -14.77 4.82 -15.88
CA TYR A 303 -16.16 5.16 -16.06
C TYR A 303 -17.02 4.02 -16.66
N LEU A 304 -16.41 2.96 -17.17
CA LEU A 304 -17.11 1.73 -17.57
C LEU A 304 -17.45 0.87 -16.33
N CYS A 305 -16.71 1.04 -15.23
CA CYS A 305 -17.00 0.38 -13.96
C CYS A 305 -18.25 0.97 -13.30
N PRO A 306 -19.04 0.17 -12.55
CA PRO A 306 -20.15 0.69 -11.76
C PRO A 306 -19.64 1.47 -10.55
N GLU A 307 -20.38 2.47 -10.08
CA GLU A 307 -20.03 3.18 -8.85
C GLU A 307 -20.28 2.29 -7.63
N SER A 308 -19.58 2.59 -6.50
CA SER A 308 -19.76 1.86 -5.25
C SER A 308 -21.22 1.86 -4.79
N PRO A 309 -21.83 0.69 -4.57
CA PRO A 309 -23.19 0.61 -4.03
C PRO A 309 -23.30 1.25 -2.64
N ARG A 310 -22.30 1.11 -1.77
CA ARG A 310 -22.28 1.71 -0.43
C ARG A 310 -22.25 3.23 -0.48
N TRP A 311 -21.45 3.81 -1.37
CA TRP A 311 -21.42 5.25 -1.55
C TRP A 311 -22.76 5.78 -2.07
N LEU A 312 -23.36 5.08 -3.05
CA LEU A 312 -24.68 5.46 -3.58
C LEU A 312 -25.78 5.40 -2.51
N MET A 313 -25.71 4.43 -1.58
CA MET A 313 -26.64 4.37 -0.44
C MET A 313 -26.42 5.55 0.53
N LYS A 314 -25.18 5.90 0.85
CA LYS A 314 -24.85 7.08 1.68
C LYS A 314 -25.36 8.39 1.07
N GLN A 315 -25.43 8.48 -0.26
CA GLN A 315 -26.01 9.61 -1.00
C GLN A 315 -27.55 9.53 -1.14
N GLY A 316 -28.21 8.54 -0.56
CA GLY A 316 -29.66 8.34 -0.68
C GLY A 316 -30.12 7.80 -2.04
N LEU A 317 -29.22 7.46 -2.95
CA LEU A 317 -29.52 7.04 -4.33
C LEU A 317 -29.73 5.52 -4.44
N TYR A 318 -30.68 4.96 -3.67
CA TYR A 318 -30.88 3.51 -3.54
C TYR A 318 -31.22 2.79 -4.85
N LYS A 319 -32.01 3.42 -5.75
CA LYS A 319 -32.29 2.83 -7.08
C LYS A 319 -31.02 2.62 -7.90
N LYS A 320 -30.11 3.61 -7.88
CA LYS A 320 -28.81 3.49 -8.57
C LYS A 320 -27.90 2.49 -7.85
N ALA A 321 -27.95 2.42 -6.51
CA ALA A 321 -27.21 1.45 -5.73
C ALA A 321 -27.62 0.02 -6.07
N PHE A 322 -28.92 -0.24 -6.19
CA PHE A 322 -29.44 -1.55 -6.59
C PHE A 322 -29.03 -1.91 -8.02
N ALA A 323 -29.16 -1.00 -8.97
CA ALA A 323 -28.71 -1.20 -10.34
C ALA A 323 -27.20 -1.48 -10.44
N SER A 324 -26.38 -0.78 -9.63
CA SER A 324 -24.94 -1.05 -9.53
C SER A 324 -24.67 -2.45 -8.96
N MET A 325 -25.36 -2.81 -7.88
CA MET A 325 -25.20 -4.12 -7.24
C MET A 325 -25.62 -5.27 -8.17
N GLN A 326 -26.71 -5.11 -8.94
CA GLN A 326 -27.14 -6.10 -9.93
C GLN A 326 -26.06 -6.38 -11.00
N ARG A 327 -25.33 -5.36 -11.41
CA ARG A 327 -24.22 -5.51 -12.37
C ARG A 327 -22.99 -6.23 -11.77
N LEU A 328 -22.85 -6.22 -10.44
CA LEU A 328 -21.74 -6.81 -9.71
C LEU A 328 -22.04 -8.21 -9.14
N ARG A 329 -23.25 -8.71 -9.27
CA ARG A 329 -23.69 -10.02 -8.77
C ARG A 329 -24.26 -10.86 -9.89
N ASN A 330 -24.14 -12.19 -9.72
CA ASN A 330 -24.63 -13.15 -10.72
C ASN A 330 -26.15 -13.16 -10.85
N THR A 331 -26.86 -12.84 -9.77
CA THR A 331 -28.33 -12.86 -9.75
C THR A 331 -28.89 -11.62 -9.05
N PRO A 332 -30.11 -11.17 -9.45
CA PRO A 332 -30.79 -10.11 -8.73
C PRO A 332 -31.05 -10.41 -7.25
N LEU A 333 -31.23 -11.69 -6.90
CA LEU A 333 -31.42 -12.14 -5.52
C LEU A 333 -30.20 -11.83 -4.65
N PHE A 334 -28.98 -12.14 -5.14
CA PHE A 334 -27.75 -11.82 -4.43
C PHE A 334 -27.54 -10.31 -4.29
N ALA A 335 -27.93 -9.56 -5.32
CA ALA A 335 -27.89 -8.10 -5.26
C ALA A 335 -28.84 -7.52 -4.20
N ALA A 336 -30.05 -8.03 -4.10
CA ALA A 336 -31.02 -7.62 -3.08
C ALA A 336 -30.58 -8.01 -1.67
N ARG A 337 -30.06 -9.24 -1.50
CA ARG A 337 -29.48 -9.74 -0.24
C ARG A 337 -28.37 -8.82 0.27
N ASP A 338 -27.38 -8.58 -0.57
CA ASP A 338 -26.19 -7.84 -0.20
C ASP A 338 -26.50 -6.35 0.03
N LEU A 339 -27.43 -5.77 -0.74
CA LEU A 339 -27.84 -4.37 -0.59
C LEU A 339 -28.62 -4.15 0.71
N PHE A 340 -29.58 -5.03 1.01
CA PHE A 340 -30.37 -4.93 2.24
C PHE A 340 -29.50 -5.12 3.49
N LEU A 341 -28.62 -6.12 3.49
CA LEU A 341 -27.68 -6.32 4.58
C LEU A 341 -26.75 -5.11 4.77
N ALA A 342 -26.25 -4.54 3.68
CA ALA A 342 -25.42 -3.35 3.73
C ALA A 342 -26.19 -2.12 4.27
N HIS A 343 -27.47 -1.99 3.96
CA HIS A 343 -28.34 -0.94 4.52
C HIS A 343 -28.49 -1.08 6.03
N CYS A 344 -28.82 -2.28 6.51
CA CYS A 344 -28.96 -2.54 7.95
C CYS A 344 -27.64 -2.28 8.71
N LEU A 345 -26.50 -2.60 8.10
CA LEU A 345 -25.19 -2.30 8.68
C LEU A 345 -24.89 -0.80 8.74
N ILE A 346 -25.26 -0.04 7.71
CA ILE A 346 -25.11 1.44 7.68
C ILE A 346 -25.99 2.10 8.74
N GLU A 347 -27.23 1.63 8.93
CA GLU A 347 -28.12 2.13 9.99
C GLU A 347 -27.50 1.87 11.38
N LEU A 348 -27.00 0.67 11.60
CA LEU A 348 -26.33 0.32 12.86
C LEU A 348 -25.08 1.19 13.11
N GLU A 349 -24.32 1.50 12.04
CA GLU A 349 -23.19 2.43 12.12
C GLU A 349 -23.63 3.83 12.55
N HIS A 350 -24.72 4.34 12.00
CA HIS A 350 -25.27 5.65 12.37
C HIS A 350 -25.71 5.69 13.84
N GLU A 351 -26.49 4.72 14.28
CA GLU A 351 -26.95 4.63 15.67
C GLU A 351 -25.77 4.52 16.66
N SER A 352 -24.73 3.75 16.32
CA SER A 352 -23.56 3.62 17.20
C SER A 352 -22.64 4.84 17.18
N GLY A 353 -22.63 5.62 16.07
CA GLY A 353 -21.84 6.85 15.92
C GLY A 353 -22.42 8.06 16.63
N GLU A 354 -23.76 8.20 16.66
CA GLU A 354 -24.46 9.32 17.30
C GLU A 354 -24.35 9.31 18.84
N VAL A 355 -24.15 8.14 19.44
CA VAL A 355 -24.08 7.98 20.91
C VAL A 355 -22.84 8.64 21.53
N LYS A 356 -21.81 9.04 20.80
CA LYS A 356 -20.51 9.42 21.38
C LYS A 356 -20.02 10.87 21.17
N GLY A 357 -20.75 11.74 20.50
CA GLY A 357 -20.55 13.21 20.50
C GLY A 357 -19.16 13.77 20.20
N HIS A 358 -18.17 12.94 19.84
CA HIS A 358 -16.80 13.35 19.54
C HIS A 358 -16.46 13.10 18.07
N HIS A 359 -15.77 14.06 17.46
CA HIS A 359 -15.26 13.92 16.10
C HIS A 359 -14.46 12.61 15.94
N PRO A 360 -14.64 11.82 14.87
CA PRO A 360 -14.00 10.50 14.70
C PRO A 360 -12.47 10.50 14.89
N VAL A 361 -11.79 11.57 14.50
CA VAL A 361 -10.33 11.71 14.69
C VAL A 361 -9.95 11.69 16.18
N TRP A 362 -10.71 12.35 17.05
CA TRP A 362 -10.45 12.33 18.49
C TRP A 362 -10.73 10.96 19.13
N GLN A 363 -11.67 10.20 18.58
CA GLN A 363 -11.97 8.85 19.06
C GLN A 363 -10.78 7.89 18.88
N LEU A 364 -9.90 8.13 17.88
CA LEU A 364 -8.70 7.32 17.68
C LEU A 364 -7.75 7.32 18.87
N PHE A 365 -7.77 8.36 19.68
CA PHE A 365 -6.87 8.52 20.84
C PHE A 365 -7.58 8.53 22.19
N SER A 366 -8.88 8.91 22.22
CA SER A 366 -9.64 9.06 23.46
C SER A 366 -10.30 7.76 23.92
N VAL A 367 -10.78 6.91 22.99
CA VAL A 367 -11.45 5.66 23.33
C VAL A 367 -10.41 4.55 23.53
N PRO A 368 -10.25 3.97 24.74
CA PRO A 368 -9.13 3.06 25.06
C PRO A 368 -8.99 1.86 24.11
N ARG A 369 -10.11 1.29 23.64
CA ARG A 369 -10.10 0.19 22.66
C ARG A 369 -9.55 0.65 21.31
N ILE A 370 -10.06 1.77 20.80
CA ILE A 370 -9.66 2.32 19.50
C ILE A 370 -8.21 2.82 19.56
N ALA A 371 -7.83 3.46 20.66
CA ALA A 371 -6.46 3.92 20.87
C ALA A 371 -5.44 2.77 20.83
N ARG A 372 -5.74 1.60 21.40
CA ARG A 372 -4.85 0.43 21.34
C ARG A 372 -4.75 -0.13 19.92
N ALA A 373 -5.86 -0.18 19.19
CA ALA A 373 -5.85 -0.54 17.77
C ALA A 373 -5.03 0.46 16.94
N THR A 374 -5.16 1.75 17.24
CA THR A 374 -4.39 2.84 16.60
C THR A 374 -2.89 2.66 16.86
N TRP A 375 -2.47 2.39 18.10
CA TRP A 375 -1.07 2.13 18.41
C TRP A 375 -0.53 0.88 17.71
N ALA A 376 -1.28 -0.22 17.70
CA ALA A 376 -0.88 -1.45 17.02
C ALA A 376 -0.75 -1.22 15.51
N SER A 377 -1.72 -0.55 14.88
CA SER A 377 -1.68 -0.14 13.47
C SER A 377 -0.50 0.78 13.18
N THR A 378 -0.24 1.77 14.04
CA THR A 378 0.92 2.68 13.91
C THR A 378 2.23 1.91 13.92
N ILE A 379 2.41 0.94 14.82
CA ILE A 379 3.62 0.11 14.89
C ILE A 379 3.83 -0.66 13.57
N VAL A 380 2.78 -1.24 13.02
CA VAL A 380 2.89 -2.06 11.81
C VAL A 380 3.11 -1.18 10.57
N MET A 381 2.43 -0.03 10.45
CA MET A 381 2.61 0.94 9.36
C MET A 381 3.97 1.63 9.39
N PHE A 382 4.44 2.04 10.58
CA PHE A 382 5.79 2.52 10.81
C PHE A 382 6.82 1.45 10.42
N GLY A 383 6.58 0.21 10.85
CA GLY A 383 7.45 -0.93 10.59
C GLY A 383 7.62 -1.22 9.11
N GLN A 384 6.57 -1.09 8.32
CA GLN A 384 6.65 -1.26 6.86
C GLN A 384 7.67 -0.33 6.22
N GLN A 385 7.81 0.88 6.74
CA GLN A 385 8.76 1.85 6.22
C GLN A 385 10.17 1.61 6.77
N PHE A 386 10.31 1.49 8.07
CA PHE A 386 11.60 1.37 8.75
C PHE A 386 12.27 -0.01 8.59
N CYS A 387 11.60 -1.00 7.99
CA CYS A 387 12.29 -2.21 7.52
C CYS A 387 13.24 -1.93 6.32
N GLY A 388 13.17 -0.75 5.68
CA GLY A 388 14.13 -0.31 4.67
C GLY A 388 13.75 -0.60 3.22
N VAL A 389 12.55 -1.12 2.94
CA VAL A 389 12.14 -1.49 1.57
C VAL A 389 12.14 -0.32 0.60
N ASN A 390 11.66 0.84 1.03
CA ASN A 390 11.53 1.99 0.14
C ASN A 390 12.89 2.63 -0.19
N VAL A 391 13.87 2.49 0.68
CA VAL A 391 15.25 2.83 0.35
C VAL A 391 15.77 1.99 -0.83
N ILE A 392 15.53 0.69 -0.79
CA ILE A 392 15.90 -0.18 -1.91
C ILE A 392 15.07 0.16 -3.15
N THR A 393 13.77 0.38 -3.01
CA THR A 393 12.87 0.69 -4.13
C THR A 393 13.28 1.97 -4.87
N PHE A 394 13.66 3.03 -4.14
CA PHE A 394 13.94 4.34 -4.74
C PHE A 394 15.41 4.51 -5.14
N TYR A 395 16.31 3.77 -4.52
CA TYR A 395 17.75 3.98 -4.64
C TYR A 395 18.53 2.72 -5.03
N SER A 396 17.84 1.63 -5.41
CA SER A 396 18.53 0.38 -5.81
C SER A 396 19.49 0.58 -6.96
N SER A 397 19.16 1.41 -7.96
CA SER A 397 20.06 1.69 -9.08
C SER A 397 21.35 2.36 -8.63
N THR A 398 21.28 3.33 -7.73
CA THR A 398 22.48 4.01 -7.20
C THR A 398 23.30 3.06 -6.29
N ILE A 399 22.65 2.23 -5.50
CA ILE A 399 23.28 1.23 -4.63
C ILE A 399 24.04 0.17 -5.46
N ILE A 400 23.37 -0.34 -6.50
CA ILE A 400 23.97 -1.37 -7.39
C ILE A 400 25.06 -0.77 -8.26
N GLN A 401 24.89 0.46 -8.73
CA GLN A 401 25.90 1.17 -9.52
C GLN A 401 27.20 1.32 -8.73
N GLU A 402 27.13 1.70 -7.46
CA GLU A 402 28.29 1.80 -6.57
C GLU A 402 28.96 0.43 -6.30
N ALA A 403 28.15 -0.64 -6.26
CA ALA A 403 28.69 -2.00 -6.08
C ALA A 403 29.40 -2.52 -7.34
N ASN A 404 29.06 -2.03 -8.55
CA ASN A 404 29.47 -2.56 -9.86
C ASN A 404 30.32 -1.58 -10.67
N ASN A 405 31.27 -0.89 -10.04
CA ASN A 405 32.19 0.03 -10.74
C ASN A 405 31.50 0.95 -11.75
N ASN A 406 30.33 1.50 -11.38
CA ASN A 406 29.53 2.47 -12.14
C ASN A 406 28.90 1.98 -13.45
N SER A 407 28.66 0.68 -13.64
CA SER A 407 27.87 0.17 -14.77
C SER A 407 26.38 0.52 -14.62
N ILE A 408 25.89 1.45 -15.44
CA ILE A 408 24.47 1.89 -15.43
C ILE A 408 23.53 0.77 -15.86
N ARG A 409 23.90 -0.01 -16.90
CA ARG A 409 23.08 -1.12 -17.41
C ARG A 409 22.78 -2.15 -16.31
N ASP A 410 23.82 -2.60 -15.62
CA ASP A 410 23.70 -3.64 -14.60
C ASP A 410 22.95 -3.12 -13.39
N ALA A 411 23.11 -1.83 -13.06
CA ALA A 411 22.37 -1.16 -12.00
C ALA A 411 20.86 -1.15 -12.27
N LEU A 412 20.45 -0.77 -13.48
CA LEU A 412 19.05 -0.76 -13.90
C LEU A 412 18.47 -2.17 -14.01
N LEU A 413 19.24 -3.13 -14.54
CA LEU A 413 18.84 -4.53 -14.63
C LEU A 413 18.65 -5.15 -13.25
N GLY A 414 19.56 -4.88 -12.32
CA GLY A 414 19.45 -5.33 -10.93
C GLY A 414 18.23 -4.74 -10.21
N SER A 415 17.93 -3.46 -10.46
CA SER A 415 16.73 -2.81 -9.91
C SER A 415 15.44 -3.37 -10.49
N TRP A 416 15.42 -3.69 -11.79
CA TRP A 416 14.29 -4.38 -12.40
C TRP A 416 14.10 -5.77 -11.80
N GLY A 417 15.19 -6.53 -11.59
CA GLY A 417 15.16 -7.83 -10.94
C GLY A 417 14.59 -7.78 -9.51
N PHE A 418 14.93 -6.74 -8.74
CA PHE A 418 14.33 -6.48 -7.43
C PHE A 418 12.80 -6.34 -7.52
N GLY A 419 12.31 -5.50 -8.45
CA GLY A 419 10.87 -5.33 -8.68
C GLY A 419 10.17 -6.63 -9.10
N PHE A 420 10.82 -7.42 -9.98
CA PHE A 420 10.31 -8.71 -10.42
C PHE A 420 10.18 -9.71 -9.27
N VAL A 421 11.21 -9.87 -8.45
CA VAL A 421 11.19 -10.75 -7.28
C VAL A 421 10.13 -10.29 -6.28
N ALA A 422 10.06 -8.99 -5.99
CA ALA A 422 9.04 -8.43 -5.11
C ALA A 422 7.63 -8.77 -5.58
N PHE A 423 7.35 -8.61 -6.88
CA PHE A 423 6.05 -8.95 -7.47
C PHE A 423 5.73 -10.44 -7.34
N VAL A 424 6.64 -11.33 -7.76
CA VAL A 424 6.41 -12.78 -7.75
C VAL A 424 6.15 -13.29 -6.33
N PHE A 425 6.91 -12.80 -5.34
CA PHE A 425 6.80 -13.26 -3.95
C PHE A 425 5.66 -12.60 -3.16
N THR A 426 4.93 -11.62 -3.71
CA THR A 426 3.64 -11.19 -3.14
C THR A 426 2.49 -12.15 -3.47
N ILE A 427 2.60 -13.00 -4.49
CA ILE A 427 1.53 -13.96 -4.86
C ILE A 427 1.33 -15.03 -3.76
N PRO A 428 2.37 -15.69 -3.24
CA PRO A 428 2.22 -16.62 -2.11
C PRO A 428 1.62 -16.00 -0.85
N ALA A 429 1.75 -14.67 -0.67
CA ALA A 429 1.17 -13.98 0.48
C ALA A 429 -0.36 -14.11 0.55
N TRP A 430 -1.06 -14.25 -0.58
CA TRP A 430 -2.52 -14.44 -0.62
C TRP A 430 -2.98 -15.68 0.15
N TYR A 431 -2.15 -16.73 0.16
CA TYR A 431 -2.44 -17.96 0.89
C TYR A 431 -1.83 -17.93 2.30
N SER A 432 -0.61 -17.43 2.43
CA SER A 432 0.13 -17.50 3.68
C SER A 432 -0.47 -16.63 4.77
N ILE A 433 -1.06 -15.47 4.43
CA ILE A 433 -1.65 -14.54 5.40
C ILE A 433 -2.85 -15.16 6.15
N ASP A 434 -3.65 -15.99 5.47
CA ASP A 434 -4.81 -16.65 6.07
C ASP A 434 -4.43 -17.97 6.76
N ILE A 435 -3.34 -18.62 6.34
CA ILE A 435 -2.86 -19.87 6.96
C ILE A 435 -2.04 -19.60 8.20
N TRP A 436 -1.10 -18.67 8.17
CA TRP A 436 -0.16 -18.42 9.28
C TRP A 436 -0.62 -17.31 10.22
N GLY A 437 -1.43 -16.39 9.74
CA GLY A 437 -1.87 -15.21 10.49
C GLY A 437 -0.94 -14.01 10.32
N ARG A 438 -1.46 -12.84 10.68
CA ARG A 438 -0.83 -11.55 10.42
C ARG A 438 0.42 -11.35 11.28
N ARG A 439 0.27 -11.52 12.58
CA ARG A 439 1.37 -11.39 13.55
C ARG A 439 2.46 -12.44 13.33
N THR A 440 2.07 -13.69 13.15
CA THR A 440 3.02 -14.80 12.96
C THR A 440 3.87 -14.57 11.72
N LEU A 441 3.27 -14.08 10.63
CA LEU A 441 3.97 -13.81 9.37
C LEU A 441 4.98 -12.68 9.54
N LEU A 442 4.64 -11.61 10.28
CA LEU A 442 5.58 -10.52 10.61
C LEU A 442 6.75 -11.03 11.44
N LEU A 443 6.48 -11.81 12.50
CA LEU A 443 7.52 -12.35 13.38
C LEU A 443 8.47 -13.33 12.67
N PHE A 444 7.96 -14.03 11.65
CA PHE A 444 8.78 -14.91 10.82
C PHE A 444 9.65 -14.12 9.84
N THR A 445 9.11 -13.13 9.16
CA THR A 445 9.82 -12.44 8.06
C THR A 445 10.83 -11.40 8.55
N LEU A 446 10.56 -10.66 9.63
CA LEU A 446 11.43 -9.58 10.13
C LEU A 446 12.88 -10.00 10.43
N PRO A 447 13.18 -11.15 11.05
CA PRO A 447 14.55 -11.59 11.25
C PRO A 447 15.30 -11.83 9.95
N PHE A 448 14.65 -12.41 8.94
CA PHE A 448 15.27 -12.60 7.62
C PHE A 448 15.53 -11.27 6.93
N LEU A 449 14.60 -10.29 7.03
CA LEU A 449 14.85 -8.95 6.52
C LEU A 449 16.09 -8.33 7.15
N ALA A 450 16.28 -8.45 8.46
CA ALA A 450 17.48 -7.97 9.17
C ALA A 450 18.76 -8.65 8.67
N ILE A 451 18.76 -9.98 8.55
CA ILE A 451 19.91 -10.76 8.09
C ILE A 451 20.32 -10.35 6.67
N PHE A 452 19.38 -10.26 5.74
CA PHE A 452 19.71 -9.94 4.34
C PHE A 452 20.07 -8.47 4.12
N LEU A 453 19.58 -7.55 4.95
CA LEU A 453 20.10 -6.17 4.99
C LEU A 453 21.54 -6.12 5.48
N LEU A 454 21.91 -6.90 6.51
CA LEU A 454 23.30 -7.00 6.98
C LEU A 454 24.21 -7.61 5.91
N ILE A 455 23.76 -8.67 5.23
CA ILE A 455 24.52 -9.28 4.12
C ILE A 455 24.75 -8.24 3.02
N THR A 456 23.71 -7.50 2.62
CA THR A 456 23.81 -6.44 1.63
C THR A 456 24.76 -5.33 2.09
N GLY A 457 24.69 -4.88 3.35
CA GLY A 457 25.58 -3.87 3.90
C GLY A 457 27.04 -4.33 3.95
N PHE A 458 27.29 -5.51 4.47
CA PHE A 458 28.67 -6.05 4.62
C PHE A 458 29.32 -6.42 3.28
N SER A 459 28.54 -6.65 2.23
CA SER A 459 29.07 -6.88 0.88
C SER A 459 29.89 -5.70 0.35
N PHE A 460 29.67 -4.49 0.85
CA PHE A 460 30.47 -3.31 0.51
C PHE A 460 31.87 -3.31 1.11
N TRP A 461 32.20 -4.23 2.03
CA TRP A 461 33.58 -4.48 2.50
C TRP A 461 34.38 -5.39 1.55
N ILE A 462 33.73 -6.06 0.59
CA ILE A 462 34.42 -6.85 -0.41
C ILE A 462 35.25 -5.90 -1.30
N ASP A 463 36.52 -6.27 -1.53
CA ASP A 463 37.45 -5.49 -2.33
C ASP A 463 36.89 -5.12 -3.72
N HIS A 464 37.09 -3.87 -4.13
CA HIS A 464 36.69 -3.36 -5.44
C HIS A 464 37.27 -4.17 -6.60
N ALA A 465 38.43 -4.81 -6.43
CA ALA A 465 39.03 -5.71 -7.44
C ALA A 465 38.16 -6.95 -7.72
N LYS A 466 37.26 -7.35 -6.78
CA LYS A 466 36.32 -8.49 -6.91
C LYS A 466 34.91 -8.06 -7.24
N THR A 467 34.75 -7.19 -8.21
CA THR A 467 33.47 -6.56 -8.59
C THR A 467 32.33 -7.56 -8.79
N ASN A 468 32.57 -8.67 -9.52
CA ASN A 468 31.53 -9.67 -9.79
C ASN A 468 31.03 -10.36 -8.52
N THR A 469 31.94 -10.65 -7.58
CA THR A 469 31.57 -11.26 -6.29
C THR A 469 30.76 -10.27 -5.44
N ARG A 470 31.23 -9.03 -5.37
CA ARG A 470 30.56 -7.96 -4.64
C ARG A 470 29.14 -7.73 -5.17
N LEU A 471 29.01 -7.57 -6.50
CA LEU A 471 27.71 -7.41 -7.16
C LEU A 471 26.80 -8.61 -6.91
N GLY A 472 27.30 -9.83 -7.02
CA GLY A 472 26.52 -11.06 -6.81
C GLY A 472 25.96 -11.13 -5.38
N VAL A 473 26.77 -10.78 -4.36
CA VAL A 473 26.31 -10.77 -2.95
C VAL A 473 25.29 -9.66 -2.69
N VAL A 474 25.50 -8.45 -3.24
CA VAL A 474 24.53 -7.34 -3.15
C VAL A 474 23.19 -7.74 -3.75
N LEU A 475 23.19 -8.26 -4.98
CA LEU A 475 21.97 -8.68 -5.67
C LEU A 475 21.25 -9.82 -4.94
N MET A 476 22.01 -10.82 -4.48
CA MET A 476 21.44 -11.93 -3.68
C MET A 476 20.78 -11.39 -2.40
N GLY A 477 21.46 -10.50 -1.67
CA GLY A 477 20.93 -9.89 -0.45
C GLY A 477 19.62 -9.11 -0.72
N ILE A 478 19.61 -8.25 -1.73
CA ILE A 478 18.45 -7.43 -2.11
C ILE A 478 17.27 -8.31 -2.59
N TYR A 479 17.53 -9.36 -3.39
CA TYR A 479 16.46 -10.20 -3.95
C TYR A 479 15.82 -11.10 -2.90
N VAL A 480 16.62 -11.71 -2.03
CA VAL A 480 16.08 -12.52 -0.94
C VAL A 480 15.34 -11.64 0.09
N TYR A 481 15.88 -10.46 0.37
CA TYR A 481 15.15 -9.44 1.15
C TYR A 481 13.79 -9.14 0.53
N ALA A 482 13.72 -8.86 -0.79
CA ALA A 482 12.47 -8.58 -1.49
C ALA A 482 11.46 -9.73 -1.40
N ALA A 483 11.93 -10.99 -1.47
CA ALA A 483 11.09 -12.17 -1.34
C ALA A 483 10.41 -12.26 0.04
N PHE A 484 11.18 -12.10 1.13
CA PHE A 484 10.62 -12.09 2.48
C PHE A 484 9.73 -10.87 2.77
N TYR A 485 10.07 -9.70 2.22
CA TYR A 485 9.25 -8.51 2.32
C TYR A 485 7.89 -8.71 1.64
N GLY A 486 7.88 -9.24 0.42
CA GLY A 486 6.65 -9.50 -0.36
C GLY A 486 5.68 -10.45 0.35
N MET A 487 6.18 -11.42 1.11
CA MET A 487 5.35 -12.35 1.89
C MET A 487 4.82 -11.77 3.20
N GLY A 488 5.56 -10.88 3.87
CA GLY A 488 5.28 -10.41 5.23
C GLY A 488 4.92 -8.93 5.32
N MET A 489 5.95 -8.08 5.42
CA MET A 489 5.78 -6.64 5.68
C MET A 489 5.10 -5.87 4.53
N GLY A 490 5.02 -6.42 3.32
CA GLY A 490 4.30 -5.81 2.20
C GLY A 490 2.79 -5.76 2.46
N PRO A 491 2.10 -6.90 2.46
CA PRO A 491 0.64 -6.95 2.53
C PRO A 491 0.06 -6.82 3.94
N VAL A 492 0.76 -7.29 4.97
CA VAL A 492 0.22 -7.40 6.33
C VAL A 492 -0.19 -6.05 6.94
N PRO A 493 0.58 -4.93 6.82
CA PRO A 493 0.23 -3.67 7.47
C PRO A 493 -1.14 -3.14 7.09
N PHE A 494 -1.47 -3.13 5.82
CA PHE A 494 -2.77 -2.66 5.34
C PHE A 494 -3.92 -3.58 5.78
N THR A 495 -3.73 -4.90 5.64
CA THR A 495 -4.74 -5.89 6.05
C THR A 495 -4.98 -5.82 7.55
N TYR A 496 -3.92 -5.81 8.36
CA TYR A 496 -3.99 -5.70 9.80
C TYR A 496 -4.73 -4.44 10.26
N SER A 497 -4.38 -3.29 9.69
CA SER A 497 -5.01 -2.02 10.03
C SER A 497 -6.49 -2.01 9.68
N ALA A 498 -6.87 -2.55 8.51
CA ALA A 498 -8.26 -2.64 8.10
C ALA A 498 -9.11 -3.56 9.02
N GLU A 499 -8.50 -4.61 9.59
CA GLU A 499 -9.15 -5.54 10.52
C GLU A 499 -9.24 -5.00 11.95
N ALA A 500 -8.21 -4.30 12.42
CA ALA A 500 -8.09 -3.84 13.81
C ALA A 500 -9.12 -2.77 14.19
N PHE A 501 -9.61 -1.98 13.23
CA PHE A 501 -10.51 -0.86 13.50
C PHE A 501 -11.99 -1.24 13.39
N PRO A 502 -12.84 -0.79 14.33
CA PRO A 502 -14.28 -0.94 14.23
C PRO A 502 -14.83 -0.14 13.04
N LEU A 503 -15.99 -0.60 12.52
CA LEU A 503 -16.56 -0.08 11.28
C LEU A 503 -16.80 1.44 11.29
N HIS A 504 -17.33 1.98 12.40
CA HIS A 504 -17.72 3.40 12.51
C HIS A 504 -16.56 4.40 12.43
N VAL A 505 -15.31 4.01 12.75
CA VAL A 505 -14.11 4.87 12.65
C VAL A 505 -13.14 4.42 11.57
N ARG A 506 -13.41 3.30 10.88
CA ARG A 506 -12.46 2.64 9.98
C ARG A 506 -11.96 3.56 8.86
N ASP A 507 -12.81 4.34 8.24
CA ASP A 507 -12.42 5.23 7.13
C ASP A 507 -11.39 6.27 7.60
N VAL A 508 -11.64 6.91 8.75
CA VAL A 508 -10.74 7.91 9.35
C VAL A 508 -9.47 7.26 9.89
N ALA A 509 -9.61 6.08 10.51
CA ALA A 509 -8.48 5.33 11.05
C ALA A 509 -7.53 4.83 9.94
N MET A 510 -8.07 4.38 8.80
CA MET A 510 -7.26 4.01 7.64
C MET A 510 -6.58 5.21 7.00
N SER A 511 -7.24 6.37 6.93
CA SER A 511 -6.62 7.62 6.47
C SER A 511 -5.45 8.03 7.38
N TYR A 512 -5.62 7.93 8.71
CA TYR A 512 -4.55 8.15 9.68
C TYR A 512 -3.40 7.15 9.49
N ALA A 513 -3.69 5.85 9.42
CA ALA A 513 -2.70 4.79 9.26
C ALA A 513 -1.87 4.99 7.97
N THR A 514 -2.53 5.34 6.87
CA THR A 514 -1.89 5.64 5.58
C THR A 514 -1.07 6.94 5.65
N ALA A 515 -1.55 7.96 6.36
CA ALA A 515 -0.79 9.20 6.57
C ALA A 515 0.50 8.95 7.38
N VAL A 516 0.43 8.12 8.43
CA VAL A 516 1.60 7.68 9.20
C VAL A 516 2.61 6.96 8.30
N LEU A 517 2.14 6.05 7.46
CA LEU A 517 2.97 5.32 6.51
C LEU A 517 3.73 6.29 5.58
N TRP A 518 3.04 7.23 4.94
CA TRP A 518 3.65 8.19 4.02
C TRP A 518 4.57 9.19 4.72
N PHE A 519 4.24 9.58 5.96
CA PHE A 519 5.10 10.45 6.76
C PHE A 519 6.46 9.80 7.04
N PHE A 520 6.48 8.54 7.45
CA PHE A 520 7.73 7.84 7.68
C PHE A 520 8.45 7.48 6.39
N ASN A 521 7.73 7.26 5.29
CA ASN A 521 8.33 7.15 3.97
C ASN A 521 9.07 8.44 3.55
N PHE A 522 8.45 9.59 3.79
CA PHE A 522 9.11 10.87 3.57
C PHE A 522 10.41 11.00 4.38
N ILE A 523 10.38 10.69 5.68
CA ILE A 523 11.55 10.79 6.55
C ILE A 523 12.70 9.91 6.04
N LEU A 524 12.44 8.64 5.74
CA LEU A 524 13.51 7.74 5.30
C LEU A 524 14.05 8.13 3.92
N SER A 525 13.20 8.62 3.03
CA SER A 525 13.62 9.01 1.68
C SER A 525 14.46 10.29 1.68
N ILE A 526 14.10 11.28 2.47
CA ILE A 526 14.88 12.53 2.57
C ILE A 526 16.21 12.33 3.28
N THR A 527 16.29 11.42 4.24
CA THR A 527 17.49 11.22 5.05
C THR A 527 18.50 10.26 4.43
N TRP A 528 18.13 9.47 3.42
CA TRP A 528 18.97 8.39 2.87
C TRP A 528 20.35 8.85 2.41
N PHE A 529 20.43 9.86 1.55
CA PHE A 529 21.71 10.32 1.01
C PHE A 529 22.61 10.87 2.12
N ARG A 530 22.03 11.62 3.05
CA ARG A 530 22.77 12.16 4.19
C ARG A 530 23.21 11.07 5.18
N MET A 531 22.37 10.08 5.39
CA MET A 531 22.70 8.94 6.24
C MET A 531 23.82 8.10 5.63
N LYS A 532 23.81 7.89 4.31
CA LYS A 532 24.88 7.23 3.57
C LYS A 532 26.20 7.99 3.68
N GLU A 533 26.17 9.32 3.60
CA GLU A 533 27.36 10.17 3.78
C GLU A 533 27.93 10.06 5.21
N ALA A 534 27.06 10.04 6.23
CA ALA A 534 27.48 10.00 7.64
C ALA A 534 27.89 8.60 8.13
N PHE A 535 27.19 7.55 7.71
CA PHE A 535 27.36 6.17 8.23
C PHE A 535 27.96 5.21 7.22
N THR A 536 28.29 5.64 6.01
CA THR A 536 28.64 4.79 4.87
C THR A 536 27.46 3.90 4.43
N ALA A 537 27.61 3.15 3.33
CA ALA A 537 26.57 2.22 2.87
C ALA A 537 26.35 1.10 3.90
N GLN A 538 27.44 0.55 4.48
CA GLN A 538 27.38 -0.52 5.48
C GLN A 538 26.61 -0.10 6.73
N GLY A 539 26.91 1.07 7.28
CA GLY A 539 26.26 1.59 8.48
C GLY A 539 24.79 1.90 8.23
N SER A 540 24.44 2.38 7.04
CA SER A 540 23.05 2.68 6.66
C SER A 540 22.19 1.43 6.58
N PHE A 541 22.68 0.35 5.96
CA PHE A 541 21.99 -0.95 5.96
C PHE A 541 21.94 -1.57 7.36
N GLY A 542 23.01 -1.43 8.17
CA GLY A 542 23.04 -1.84 9.56
C GLY A 542 21.99 -1.14 10.42
N TRP A 543 21.75 0.15 10.18
CA TRP A 543 20.69 0.93 10.84
C TRP A 543 19.30 0.34 10.57
N TYR A 544 18.96 0.04 9.30
CA TYR A 544 17.67 -0.56 8.97
C TYR A 544 17.54 -2.00 9.50
N ALA A 545 18.64 -2.77 9.51
CA ALA A 545 18.65 -4.09 10.12
C ALA A 545 18.38 -4.03 11.64
N ALA A 546 18.95 -3.05 12.35
CA ALA A 546 18.65 -2.83 13.77
C ALA A 546 17.16 -2.48 13.98
N TRP A 547 16.58 -1.65 13.11
CA TRP A 547 15.15 -1.38 13.17
C TRP A 547 14.28 -2.62 12.90
N CYS A 548 14.67 -3.52 12.01
CA CYS A 548 13.95 -4.79 11.82
C CYS A 548 13.93 -5.62 13.12
N ILE A 549 15.01 -5.63 13.90
CA ILE A 549 15.07 -6.31 15.21
C ILE A 549 14.17 -5.60 16.24
N ILE A 550 14.25 -4.26 16.31
CA ILE A 550 13.39 -3.46 17.19
C ILE A 550 11.91 -3.69 16.84
N LEU A 551 11.56 -3.70 15.56
CA LEU A 551 10.22 -3.98 15.09
C LEU A 551 9.76 -5.39 15.43
N TRP A 552 10.64 -6.38 15.33
CA TRP A 552 10.35 -7.73 15.77
C TRP A 552 9.96 -7.79 17.26
N LEU A 553 10.69 -7.04 18.10
CA LEU A 553 10.35 -6.91 19.53
C LEU A 553 9.00 -6.17 19.71
N LEU A 554 8.80 -5.05 19.02
CA LEU A 554 7.55 -4.28 19.13
C LEU A 554 6.33 -5.10 18.68
N VAL A 555 6.43 -5.81 17.56
CA VAL A 555 5.36 -6.70 17.07
C VAL A 555 5.13 -7.84 18.05
N SER A 556 6.18 -8.44 18.61
CA SER A 556 6.05 -9.54 19.57
C SER A 556 5.35 -9.14 20.87
N LEU A 557 5.52 -7.89 21.31
CA LEU A 557 4.97 -7.39 22.57
C LEU A 557 3.60 -6.72 22.41
N PHE A 558 3.42 -5.89 21.38
CA PHE A 558 2.29 -4.95 21.31
C PHE A 558 1.26 -5.27 20.22
N VAL A 559 1.60 -6.10 19.23
CA VAL A 559 0.68 -6.41 18.14
C VAL A 559 -0.01 -7.74 18.41
N PRO A 560 -1.33 -7.76 18.71
CA PRO A 560 -2.09 -9.00 18.84
C PRO A 560 -2.35 -9.65 17.47
N GLU A 561 -2.67 -10.95 17.48
CA GLU A 561 -3.09 -11.65 16.25
C GLU A 561 -4.55 -11.32 15.93
N THR A 562 -4.85 -11.09 14.66
CA THR A 562 -6.22 -10.77 14.18
C THR A 562 -6.82 -11.89 13.33
N LYS A 563 -6.04 -12.92 13.00
CA LYS A 563 -6.45 -14.02 12.13
C LYS A 563 -7.69 -14.73 12.62
N GLY A 564 -8.72 -14.83 11.76
CA GLY A 564 -9.92 -15.61 11.99
C GLY A 564 -10.80 -15.13 13.13
N LEU A 565 -10.45 -13.98 13.73
CA LEU A 565 -11.23 -13.37 14.79
C LEU A 565 -12.35 -12.50 14.20
N THR A 566 -13.47 -12.54 14.88
CA THR A 566 -14.62 -11.70 14.60
C THR A 566 -14.40 -10.29 15.10
N LEU A 567 -15.22 -9.32 14.69
CA LEU A 567 -15.11 -7.94 15.17
C LEU A 567 -15.28 -7.86 16.71
N GLU A 568 -16.17 -8.69 17.26
CA GLU A 568 -16.44 -8.77 18.70
C GLU A 568 -15.28 -9.41 19.46
N GLU A 569 -14.70 -10.47 18.91
CA GLU A 569 -13.50 -11.09 19.47
C GLU A 569 -12.32 -10.12 19.42
N LEU A 570 -12.18 -9.33 18.34
CA LEU A 570 -11.22 -8.26 18.24
C LEU A 570 -11.48 -7.15 19.26
N ASP A 571 -12.75 -6.83 19.56
CA ASP A 571 -13.11 -5.90 20.62
C ASP A 571 -12.63 -6.41 21.98
N SER A 572 -12.81 -7.70 22.27
CA SER A 572 -12.30 -8.32 23.48
C SER A 572 -10.76 -8.27 23.55
N VAL A 573 -10.07 -8.56 22.45
CA VAL A 573 -8.60 -8.54 22.35
C VAL A 573 -8.05 -7.14 22.59
N PHE A 574 -8.60 -6.12 21.92
CA PHE A 574 -8.16 -4.74 22.08
C PHE A 574 -8.70 -4.06 23.36
N SER A 575 -9.64 -4.68 24.08
CA SER A 575 -10.10 -4.20 25.38
C SER A 575 -9.14 -4.56 26.53
N VAL A 576 -8.22 -5.51 26.33
CA VAL A 576 -7.21 -5.89 27.33
C VAL A 576 -6.19 -4.76 27.54
N PRO A 577 -5.92 -4.32 28.78
CA PRO A 577 -4.88 -3.33 29.06
C PRO A 577 -3.50 -3.77 28.55
N LEU A 578 -2.73 -2.84 27.97
CA LEU A 578 -1.42 -3.12 27.35
C LEU A 578 -0.47 -3.92 28.27
N GLY A 579 -0.41 -3.59 29.56
CA GLY A 579 0.43 -4.32 30.54
C GLY A 579 0.06 -5.80 30.71
N LYS A 580 -1.24 -6.12 30.69
CA LYS A 580 -1.70 -7.52 30.69
C LYS A 580 -1.41 -8.22 29.37
N GLN A 581 -1.59 -7.52 28.25
CA GLN A 581 -1.30 -8.05 26.91
C GLN A 581 0.18 -8.41 26.76
N VAL A 582 1.08 -7.52 27.14
CA VAL A 582 2.53 -7.75 27.14
C VAL A 582 2.90 -8.94 28.03
N LYS A 583 2.36 -9.01 29.24
CA LYS A 583 2.60 -10.13 30.15
C LYS A 583 2.14 -11.47 29.58
N ASN A 584 0.99 -11.50 28.92
CA ASN A 584 0.46 -12.69 28.26
C ASN A 584 1.34 -13.10 27.06
N HIS A 585 1.80 -12.14 26.25
CA HIS A 585 2.69 -12.41 25.12
C HIS A 585 4.06 -12.97 25.59
N ILE A 586 4.68 -12.38 26.61
CA ILE A 586 5.93 -12.89 27.22
C ILE A 586 5.72 -14.33 27.74
N ARG A 587 4.60 -14.58 28.42
CA ARG A 587 4.30 -15.92 28.93
C ARG A 587 4.12 -16.95 27.80
N MET A 588 3.48 -16.58 26.70
CA MET A 588 3.32 -17.44 25.51
C MET A 588 4.68 -17.74 24.84
N VAL A 589 5.55 -16.74 24.69
CA VAL A 589 6.89 -16.92 24.12
C VAL A 589 7.71 -17.86 25.00
N TRP A 590 7.67 -17.64 26.32
CA TRP A 590 8.38 -18.48 27.28
C TRP A 590 7.88 -19.94 27.27
N TYR A 591 6.54 -20.13 27.22
CA TYR A 591 5.92 -21.46 27.17
C TYR A 591 6.26 -22.21 25.88
N LYS A 592 6.22 -21.53 24.70
CA LYS A 592 6.63 -22.13 23.42
C LYS A 592 8.12 -22.44 23.40
N GLY A 593 8.97 -21.56 23.90
CA GLY A 593 10.41 -21.77 24.01
C GLY A 593 10.76 -22.94 24.93
N SER A 594 10.07 -23.08 26.07
CA SER A 594 10.29 -24.20 26.99
C SER A 594 9.84 -25.55 26.45
N ARG A 595 8.82 -25.62 25.57
CA ARG A 595 8.43 -26.84 24.87
C ARG A 595 9.47 -27.26 23.82
N VAL A 596 9.99 -26.31 23.03
CA VAL A 596 11.03 -26.58 22.04
C VAL A 596 12.31 -27.11 22.71
N MET A 597 12.70 -26.54 23.87
CA MET A 597 13.86 -27.01 24.62
C MET A 597 13.66 -28.36 25.33
N LYS A 598 12.41 -28.75 25.61
CA LYS A 598 12.09 -30.04 26.26
C LYS A 598 11.83 -31.17 25.28
N GLY A 599 11.94 -30.95 23.95
CA GLY A 599 11.87 -32.00 22.93
C GLY A 599 10.54 -32.74 22.86
N SER A 600 9.42 -32.11 23.24
CA SER A 600 8.08 -32.70 23.24
C SER A 600 7.09 -31.82 22.46
#